data_bb0e46171b82781c5fc0dc4187f2e83d
#
_entry.id   bb0e46171b82781c5fc0dc4187f2e83d
#
_cell.length_a   1.000
_cell.length_b   1.000
_cell.length_c   1.000
_cell.angle_alpha   90.00
_cell.angle_beta   90.00
_cell.angle_gamma   90.00
#
_symmetry.space_group_name_H-M   'P 1'
#
loop_
_entity.id
_entity.type
_entity.pdbx_description
1 polymer ?
#
loop_
_entity_poly.entity_id
_entity_poly.type
_entity_poly.pdbx_seq_one_letter_code
_entity_poly.pdbx_strand_id
1 'polypeptide(L)'
;MVAIEIGQIIQDFTVIMVVASVMALVSYKLKQPMVIGYIIAGMIIGPYTPPFSLVLNIDILKLFAEIGVILLLFVVGMEFPIAKLRRIGEKALVIALSEALGTFVVGVIVGQQALHYSLYNSLFLGLAISVTSTVIVMRILEELDMIKEEASHIILGVAVIEDIIIISMLAILQSVASTGNLSATKLGVSIGTVLAFIAGVIIIGSKTIPKFVDYVGKTNQHDLLIVAILGVAFGLSFIAYEIRISVATGAFFAGVLIAESKVHAVTKVIATPIKDMFAAIFFVSVGALMDITLLPTFIVPALVLISVSIAAKFLTVFLASRTQGISMRNSLRTAFGLSSSGGELALVVAKGGADVGVTSSFILPMVGAMTIITTFITPYMIKIGWKIADTLCSRSSSLSSSSSSANNNKNNKKFSGFRQFRFFKKC
;
A
#
# COMPACT_ATOMS: atom_id res chain seq x y z
N MET A 1 20.77 -7.14 28.74
CA MET A 1 19.54 -7.88 28.40
C MET A 1 18.64 -7.81 29.61
N VAL A 2 17.54 -7.04 29.56
CA VAL A 2 16.52 -7.08 30.61
C VAL A 2 15.79 -8.41 30.41
N ALA A 3 15.77 -9.25 31.45
CA ALA A 3 14.97 -10.49 31.41
C ALA A 3 13.49 -10.09 31.27
N ILE A 4 12.90 -10.36 30.12
CA ILE A 4 11.48 -10.09 29.89
C ILE A 4 10.72 -11.14 30.70
N GLU A 5 9.99 -10.69 31.73
CA GLU A 5 9.15 -11.59 32.52
C GLU A 5 7.96 -12.08 31.69
N ILE A 6 7.69 -13.37 31.67
CA ILE A 6 6.58 -13.98 30.94
C ILE A 6 5.25 -13.30 31.31
N GLY A 7 5.08 -12.93 32.59
CA GLY A 7 3.90 -12.20 33.07
C GLY A 7 3.69 -10.87 32.34
N GLN A 8 4.75 -10.14 32.04
CA GLN A 8 4.69 -8.87 31.31
C GLN A 8 4.27 -9.06 29.85
N ILE A 9 4.78 -10.11 29.17
CA ILE A 9 4.36 -10.42 27.81
C ILE A 9 2.86 -10.71 27.75
N ILE A 10 2.35 -11.53 28.69
CA ILE A 10 0.93 -11.87 28.77
C ILE A 10 0.10 -10.62 29.04
N GLN A 11 0.54 -9.76 29.95
CA GLN A 11 -0.13 -8.49 30.27
C GLN A 11 -0.21 -7.60 29.04
N ASP A 12 0.92 -7.33 28.38
CA ASP A 12 0.99 -6.46 27.21
C ASP A 12 0.13 -6.99 26.08
N PHE A 13 0.22 -8.30 25.79
CA PHE A 13 -0.64 -8.96 24.79
C PHE A 13 -2.14 -8.83 25.14
N THR A 14 -2.51 -9.02 26.40
CA THR A 14 -3.90 -8.88 26.84
C THR A 14 -4.41 -7.47 26.64
N VAL A 15 -3.63 -6.46 27.05
CA VAL A 15 -3.98 -5.04 26.89
C VAL A 15 -4.14 -4.71 25.39
N ILE A 16 -3.22 -5.13 24.54
CA ILE A 16 -3.26 -4.93 23.11
C ILE A 16 -4.58 -5.53 22.53
N MET A 17 -4.88 -6.78 22.84
CA MET A 17 -6.05 -7.47 22.30
C MET A 17 -7.38 -6.89 22.80
N VAL A 18 -7.47 -6.52 24.08
CA VAL A 18 -8.69 -5.93 24.65
C VAL A 18 -8.94 -4.55 24.05
N VAL A 19 -7.93 -3.68 24.01
CA VAL A 19 -8.12 -2.32 23.46
C VAL A 19 -8.34 -2.37 21.96
N ALA A 20 -7.64 -3.26 21.22
CA ALA A 20 -7.91 -3.50 19.80
C ALA A 20 -9.36 -3.87 19.56
N SER A 21 -9.93 -4.80 20.36
CA SER A 21 -11.31 -5.25 20.22
C SER A 21 -12.31 -4.12 20.46
N VAL A 22 -12.08 -3.30 21.49
CA VAL A 22 -12.94 -2.13 21.81
C VAL A 22 -12.90 -1.12 20.68
N MET A 23 -11.69 -0.77 20.19
CA MET A 23 -11.53 0.22 19.14
C MET A 23 -11.97 -0.28 17.77
N ALA A 24 -11.87 -1.58 17.49
CA ALA A 24 -12.49 -2.19 16.31
C ALA A 24 -14.01 -2.03 16.33
N LEU A 25 -14.65 -2.26 17.49
CA LEU A 25 -16.09 -2.06 17.67
C LEU A 25 -16.49 -0.57 17.48
N VAL A 26 -15.69 0.36 17.99
CA VAL A 26 -15.88 1.80 17.78
C VAL A 26 -15.78 2.15 16.30
N SER A 27 -14.74 1.69 15.61
CA SER A 27 -14.56 1.91 14.17
C SER A 27 -15.70 1.34 13.36
N TYR A 28 -16.16 0.11 13.69
CA TYR A 28 -17.32 -0.50 13.05
C TYR A 28 -18.59 0.34 13.21
N LYS A 29 -18.89 0.83 14.43
CA LYS A 29 -20.04 1.71 14.68
C LYS A 29 -19.95 3.04 13.94
N LEU A 30 -18.75 3.57 13.80
CA LEU A 30 -18.48 4.80 13.05
C LEU A 30 -18.40 4.58 11.54
N LYS A 31 -18.58 3.35 11.06
CA LYS A 31 -18.43 2.95 9.65
C LYS A 31 -17.04 3.33 9.08
N GLN A 32 -16.01 3.20 9.89
CA GLN A 32 -14.62 3.46 9.52
C GLN A 32 -13.82 2.16 9.39
N PRO A 33 -12.74 2.13 8.59
CA PRO A 33 -11.83 0.99 8.54
C PRO A 33 -11.25 0.65 9.92
N MET A 34 -11.20 -0.64 10.26
CA MET A 34 -10.72 -1.11 11.58
C MET A 34 -9.27 -0.73 11.84
N VAL A 35 -8.45 -0.62 10.78
CA VAL A 35 -7.04 -0.20 10.85
C VAL A 35 -6.88 1.14 11.58
N ILE A 36 -7.76 2.11 11.32
CA ILE A 36 -7.76 3.40 12.02
C ILE A 36 -7.96 3.20 13.54
N GLY A 37 -8.92 2.35 13.92
CA GLY A 37 -9.17 2.03 15.32
C GLY A 37 -7.96 1.37 15.99
N TYR A 38 -7.29 0.45 15.31
CA TYR A 38 -6.10 -0.21 15.83
C TYR A 38 -4.93 0.75 16.04
N ILE A 39 -4.67 1.67 15.10
CA ILE A 39 -3.61 2.67 15.24
C ILE A 39 -3.93 3.59 16.42
N ILE A 40 -5.16 4.10 16.52
CA ILE A 40 -5.59 4.96 17.63
C ILE A 40 -5.53 4.19 18.96
N ALA A 41 -5.93 2.91 19.00
CA ALA A 41 -5.80 2.05 20.16
C ALA A 41 -4.34 2.03 20.67
N GLY A 42 -3.41 1.78 19.74
CA GLY A 42 -1.98 1.78 20.04
C GLY A 42 -1.48 3.12 20.58
N MET A 43 -1.86 4.21 19.92
CA MET A 43 -1.49 5.55 20.38
C MET A 43 -1.97 5.83 21.82
N ILE A 44 -3.16 5.33 22.21
CA ILE A 44 -3.72 5.52 23.55
C ILE A 44 -2.95 4.72 24.61
N ILE A 45 -2.64 3.44 24.32
CA ILE A 45 -2.00 2.53 25.30
C ILE A 45 -0.49 2.59 25.29
N GLY A 46 0.11 3.23 24.30
CA GLY A 46 1.55 3.32 24.10
C GLY A 46 2.26 4.20 25.16
N PRO A 47 3.59 4.10 25.23
CA PRO A 47 4.39 4.78 26.26
C PRO A 47 4.36 6.31 26.16
N TYR A 48 3.94 6.87 25.04
CA TYR A 48 4.00 8.31 24.75
C TYR A 48 2.70 9.06 25.08
N THR A 49 1.67 8.40 25.66
CA THR A 49 0.35 9.00 25.91
C THR A 49 -0.08 8.88 27.38
N PRO A 50 0.50 9.68 28.31
CA PRO A 50 0.03 9.68 29.70
C PRO A 50 -1.43 10.20 29.78
N PRO A 51 -2.25 9.73 30.73
CA PRO A 51 -1.97 8.77 31.82
C PRO A 51 -2.19 7.30 31.43
N PHE A 52 -2.55 7.00 30.18
CA PHE A 52 -2.98 5.65 29.74
C PHE A 52 -1.83 4.80 29.19
N SER A 53 -0.57 5.12 29.52
CA SER A 53 0.61 4.33 29.13
C SER A 53 0.56 2.93 29.78
N LEU A 54 -0.21 2.01 29.16
CA LEU A 54 -0.46 0.66 29.68
C LEU A 54 0.58 -0.35 29.21
N VAL A 55 1.21 -0.10 28.05
CA VAL A 55 2.25 -0.94 27.46
C VAL A 55 3.53 -0.12 27.39
N LEU A 56 4.49 -0.44 28.23
CA LEU A 56 5.73 0.34 28.39
C LEU A 56 6.94 -0.32 27.72
N ASN A 57 6.85 -1.63 27.43
CA ASN A 57 7.98 -2.36 26.89
C ASN A 57 8.07 -2.23 25.37
N ILE A 58 8.95 -1.33 24.93
CA ILE A 58 9.17 -1.05 23.49
C ILE A 58 9.68 -2.30 22.74
N ASP A 59 10.47 -3.16 23.38
CA ASP A 59 11.02 -4.35 22.72
C ASP A 59 9.93 -5.39 22.44
N ILE A 60 8.97 -5.55 23.37
CA ILE A 60 7.78 -6.39 23.14
C ILE A 60 6.92 -5.83 22.02
N LEU A 61 6.68 -4.51 21.99
CA LEU A 61 5.94 -3.86 20.91
C LEU A 61 6.60 -4.07 19.54
N LYS A 62 7.93 -3.94 19.47
CA LYS A 62 8.69 -4.21 18.25
C LYS A 62 8.56 -5.67 17.82
N LEU A 63 8.69 -6.63 18.74
CA LEU A 63 8.54 -8.04 18.46
C LEU A 63 7.15 -8.36 17.89
N PHE A 64 6.09 -7.83 18.52
CA PHE A 64 4.74 -8.01 18.02
C PHE A 64 4.50 -7.35 16.65
N ALA A 65 5.07 -6.17 16.43
CA ALA A 65 5.02 -5.52 15.12
C ALA A 65 5.76 -6.33 14.05
N GLU A 66 6.91 -6.95 14.36
CA GLU A 66 7.66 -7.82 13.44
C GLU A 66 6.85 -9.07 13.03
N ILE A 67 6.33 -9.80 14.01
CA ILE A 67 5.48 -10.98 13.73
C ILE A 67 4.23 -10.57 12.96
N GLY A 68 3.62 -9.45 13.38
CA GLY A 68 2.42 -8.93 12.75
C GLY A 68 2.65 -8.56 11.27
N VAL A 69 3.75 -7.87 10.95
CA VAL A 69 4.04 -7.48 9.57
C VAL A 69 4.37 -8.69 8.68
N ILE A 70 5.07 -9.70 9.22
CA ILE A 70 5.33 -10.94 8.48
C ILE A 70 4.00 -11.58 8.05
N LEU A 71 3.09 -11.79 8.99
CA LEU A 71 1.82 -12.47 8.72
C LEU A 71 0.85 -11.61 7.90
N LEU A 72 0.85 -10.29 8.10
CA LEU A 72 0.10 -9.35 7.28
C LEU A 72 0.55 -9.43 5.82
N LEU A 73 1.85 -9.23 5.55
CA LEU A 73 2.36 -9.21 4.19
C LEU A 73 2.36 -10.58 3.53
N PHE A 74 2.50 -11.66 4.27
CA PHE A 74 2.30 -13.01 3.79
C PHE A 74 0.91 -13.20 3.16
N VAL A 75 -0.16 -12.79 3.86
CA VAL A 75 -1.52 -12.93 3.32
C VAL A 75 -1.81 -11.91 2.23
N VAL A 76 -1.29 -10.68 2.35
CA VAL A 76 -1.32 -9.71 1.24
C VAL A 76 -0.68 -10.34 0.00
N GLY A 77 0.50 -10.95 0.12
CA GLY A 77 1.15 -11.66 -0.99
C GLY A 77 0.28 -12.76 -1.62
N MET A 78 -0.50 -13.49 -0.82
CA MET A 78 -1.43 -14.50 -1.34
C MET A 78 -2.58 -13.93 -2.19
N GLU A 79 -2.84 -12.64 -2.14
CA GLU A 79 -3.84 -12.00 -3.00
C GLU A 79 -3.36 -11.80 -4.44
N PHE A 80 -2.06 -12.01 -4.69
CA PHE A 80 -1.38 -11.71 -5.95
C PHE A 80 -0.81 -12.94 -6.67
N PRO A 81 -1.65 -13.86 -7.20
CA PRO A 81 -1.14 -14.92 -8.07
C PRO A 81 -0.52 -14.33 -9.33
N ILE A 82 0.70 -14.77 -9.69
CA ILE A 82 1.46 -14.29 -10.86
C ILE A 82 0.64 -14.46 -12.16
N ALA A 83 -0.18 -15.52 -12.23
CA ALA A 83 -1.08 -15.75 -13.34
C ALA A 83 -2.14 -14.64 -13.51
N LYS A 84 -2.59 -14.02 -12.42
CA LYS A 84 -3.53 -12.89 -12.44
C LYS A 84 -2.84 -11.61 -12.90
N LEU A 85 -1.60 -11.39 -12.51
CA LEU A 85 -0.76 -10.27 -12.95
C LEU A 85 -0.61 -10.23 -14.49
N ARG A 86 -0.43 -11.40 -15.13
CA ARG A 86 -0.38 -11.49 -16.60
C ARG A 86 -1.69 -11.05 -17.29
N ARG A 87 -2.83 -11.15 -16.62
CA ARG A 87 -4.15 -10.76 -17.16
C ARG A 87 -4.49 -9.29 -16.96
N ILE A 88 -3.89 -8.63 -15.98
CA ILE A 88 -4.16 -7.21 -15.65
C ILE A 88 -3.76 -6.28 -16.80
N GLY A 89 -2.81 -6.70 -17.63
CA GLY A 89 -2.46 -6.04 -18.87
C GLY A 89 -1.40 -4.95 -18.73
N GLU A 90 -0.74 -4.69 -19.84
CA GLU A 90 0.38 -3.73 -19.95
C GLU A 90 -0.02 -2.31 -19.52
N LYS A 91 -1.27 -1.93 -19.76
CA LYS A 91 -1.78 -0.59 -19.39
C LYS A 91 -1.72 -0.31 -17.88
N ALA A 92 -2.17 -1.28 -17.07
CA ALA A 92 -2.13 -1.12 -15.62
C ALA A 92 -0.69 -1.09 -15.08
N LEU A 93 0.21 -1.87 -15.68
CA LEU A 93 1.64 -1.84 -15.34
C LEU A 93 2.26 -0.46 -15.60
N VAL A 94 2.01 0.14 -16.77
CA VAL A 94 2.53 1.47 -17.11
C VAL A 94 1.95 2.53 -16.16
N ILE A 95 0.66 2.46 -15.83
CA ILE A 95 0.04 3.40 -14.90
C ILE A 95 0.64 3.25 -13.50
N ALA A 96 0.77 2.01 -12.99
CA ALA A 96 1.34 1.73 -11.68
C ALA A 96 2.80 2.20 -11.55
N LEU A 97 3.63 1.92 -12.57
CA LEU A 97 5.02 2.40 -12.60
C LEU A 97 5.09 3.93 -12.63
N SER A 98 4.25 4.57 -13.46
CA SER A 98 4.20 6.03 -13.56
C SER A 98 3.74 6.68 -12.26
N GLU A 99 2.78 6.08 -11.59
CA GLU A 99 2.23 6.55 -10.33
C GLU A 99 3.25 6.37 -9.20
N ALA A 100 3.74 5.14 -8.97
CA ALA A 100 4.66 4.84 -7.89
C ALA A 100 5.97 5.65 -8.02
N LEU A 101 6.61 5.63 -9.21
CA LEU A 101 7.86 6.36 -9.42
C LEU A 101 7.65 7.88 -9.46
N GLY A 102 6.57 8.34 -10.10
CA GLY A 102 6.29 9.77 -10.20
C GLY A 102 5.99 10.38 -8.83
N THR A 103 5.15 9.74 -8.02
CA THR A 103 4.84 10.19 -6.66
C THR A 103 6.05 10.08 -5.74
N PHE A 104 6.83 9.00 -5.85
CA PHE A 104 8.08 8.84 -5.12
C PHE A 104 9.04 10.00 -5.38
N VAL A 105 9.32 10.33 -6.66
CA VAL A 105 10.22 11.41 -7.04
C VAL A 105 9.71 12.76 -6.52
N VAL A 106 8.42 13.06 -6.69
CA VAL A 106 7.82 14.29 -6.17
C VAL A 106 7.94 14.35 -4.65
N GLY A 107 7.68 13.25 -3.95
CA GLY A 107 7.82 13.18 -2.50
C GLY A 107 9.25 13.42 -2.01
N VAL A 108 10.24 12.86 -2.70
CA VAL A 108 11.66 13.09 -2.40
C VAL A 108 12.04 14.55 -2.62
N ILE A 109 11.64 15.14 -3.75
CA ILE A 109 11.92 16.55 -4.06
C ILE A 109 11.29 17.45 -2.99
N VAL A 110 10.02 17.26 -2.65
CA VAL A 110 9.33 18.07 -1.62
C VAL A 110 9.97 17.86 -0.26
N GLY A 111 10.31 16.62 0.11
CA GLY A 111 11.00 16.32 1.36
C GLY A 111 12.33 17.06 1.49
N GLN A 112 13.15 17.06 0.43
CA GLN A 112 14.45 17.72 0.45
C GLN A 112 14.39 19.24 0.26
N GLN A 113 13.63 19.72 -0.73
CA GLN A 113 13.66 21.13 -1.14
C GLN A 113 12.71 22.01 -0.33
N ALA A 114 11.51 21.51 0.01
CA ALA A 114 10.50 22.28 0.72
C ALA A 114 10.54 22.05 2.24
N LEU A 115 10.76 20.82 2.68
CA LEU A 115 10.75 20.45 4.10
C LEU A 115 12.16 20.36 4.71
N HIS A 116 13.21 20.45 3.90
CA HIS A 116 14.63 20.38 4.30
C HIS A 116 14.97 19.12 5.11
N TYR A 117 14.32 18.00 4.79
CA TYR A 117 14.59 16.72 5.44
C TYR A 117 15.84 16.05 4.86
N SER A 118 16.47 15.19 5.67
CA SER A 118 17.60 14.38 5.22
C SER A 118 17.20 13.51 4.02
N LEU A 119 18.20 13.07 3.26
CA LEU A 119 17.97 12.22 2.09
C LEU A 119 17.16 10.96 2.45
N TYR A 120 17.53 10.25 3.53
CA TYR A 120 16.81 9.04 3.94
C TYR A 120 15.38 9.32 4.41
N ASN A 121 15.17 10.38 5.19
CA ASN A 121 13.81 10.80 5.55
C ASN A 121 12.97 11.06 4.30
N SER A 122 13.52 11.77 3.31
CA SER A 122 12.82 12.10 2.06
C SER A 122 12.55 10.86 1.19
N LEU A 123 13.49 9.91 1.14
CA LEU A 123 13.32 8.66 0.40
C LEU A 123 12.21 7.78 1.00
N PHE A 124 12.23 7.56 2.32
CA PHE A 124 11.21 6.76 2.98
C PHE A 124 9.85 7.46 2.98
N LEU A 125 9.79 8.79 3.14
CA LEU A 125 8.55 9.56 2.98
C LEU A 125 8.02 9.53 1.55
N GLY A 126 8.88 9.75 0.55
CA GLY A 126 8.51 9.65 -0.85
C GLY A 126 7.91 8.30 -1.19
N LEU A 127 8.51 7.21 -0.67
CA LEU A 127 7.98 5.87 -0.85
C LEU A 127 6.65 5.66 -0.08
N ALA A 128 6.54 6.16 1.15
CA ALA A 128 5.32 6.04 1.94
C ALA A 128 4.11 6.75 1.32
N ILE A 129 4.32 7.95 0.73
CA ILE A 129 3.22 8.67 0.06
C ILE A 129 2.86 8.10 -1.32
N SER A 130 3.70 7.24 -1.89
CA SER A 130 3.38 6.53 -3.14
C SER A 130 2.43 5.35 -2.91
N VAL A 131 2.27 4.88 -1.69
CA VAL A 131 1.41 3.73 -1.36
C VAL A 131 -0.07 4.05 -1.58
N THR A 132 -0.79 3.14 -2.24
CA THR A 132 -2.26 3.14 -2.37
C THR A 132 -2.85 1.93 -1.63
N SER A 133 -3.88 2.13 -0.81
CA SER A 133 -4.53 1.00 -0.13
C SER A 133 -5.51 0.28 -1.03
N THR A 134 -5.11 -0.89 -1.50
CA THR A 134 -5.96 -1.79 -2.30
C THR A 134 -7.23 -2.16 -1.54
N VAL A 135 -7.12 -2.48 -0.25
CA VAL A 135 -8.24 -2.94 0.60
C VAL A 135 -9.26 -1.83 0.82
N ILE A 136 -8.81 -0.61 1.14
CA ILE A 136 -9.71 0.52 1.39
C ILE A 136 -10.45 0.90 0.11
N VAL A 137 -9.73 1.00 -1.01
CA VAL A 137 -10.33 1.35 -2.30
C VAL A 137 -11.34 0.30 -2.75
N MET A 138 -11.00 -0.99 -2.65
CA MET A 138 -11.91 -2.08 -3.00
C MET A 138 -13.20 -2.03 -2.19
N ARG A 139 -13.08 -1.89 -0.86
CA ARG A 139 -14.24 -1.78 0.03
C ARG A 139 -15.14 -0.60 -0.31
N ILE A 140 -14.56 0.57 -0.59
CA ILE A 140 -15.34 1.76 -0.95
C ILE A 140 -16.05 1.56 -2.29
N LEU A 141 -15.39 0.96 -3.29
CA LEU A 141 -15.99 0.65 -4.59
C LEU A 141 -17.15 -0.37 -4.45
N GLU A 142 -17.02 -1.34 -3.54
CA GLU A 142 -18.10 -2.28 -3.20
C GLU A 142 -19.27 -1.58 -2.51
N GLU A 143 -19.01 -0.77 -1.48
CA GLU A 143 -20.04 -0.01 -0.74
C GLU A 143 -20.80 0.99 -1.64
N LEU A 144 -20.17 1.48 -2.70
CA LEU A 144 -20.77 2.39 -3.68
C LEU A 144 -21.40 1.68 -4.88
N ASP A 145 -21.38 0.33 -4.92
CA ASP A 145 -21.83 -0.51 -6.03
C ASP A 145 -21.12 -0.18 -7.37
N MET A 146 -19.87 0.26 -7.30
CA MET A 146 -19.04 0.66 -8.45
C MET A 146 -18.01 -0.40 -8.87
N ILE A 147 -17.93 -1.52 -8.17
CA ILE A 147 -16.89 -2.55 -8.35
C ILE A 147 -16.83 -3.14 -9.77
N LYS A 148 -17.98 -3.19 -10.47
CA LYS A 148 -18.09 -3.76 -11.81
C LYS A 148 -17.74 -2.80 -12.94
N GLU A 149 -17.45 -1.54 -12.63
CA GLU A 149 -17.11 -0.55 -13.63
C GLU A 149 -15.69 -0.76 -14.19
N GLU A 150 -15.46 -0.41 -15.45
CA GLU A 150 -14.14 -0.52 -16.10
C GLU A 150 -13.05 0.23 -15.35
N ALA A 151 -13.34 1.44 -14.85
CA ALA A 151 -12.41 2.22 -14.05
C ALA A 151 -12.00 1.49 -12.77
N SER A 152 -12.94 0.80 -12.11
CA SER A 152 -12.67 0.03 -10.88
C SER A 152 -11.74 -1.15 -11.14
N HIS A 153 -11.90 -1.85 -12.27
CA HIS A 153 -10.97 -2.91 -12.66
C HIS A 153 -9.56 -2.37 -12.91
N ILE A 154 -9.44 -1.18 -13.53
CA ILE A 154 -8.14 -0.54 -13.74
C ILE A 154 -7.53 -0.13 -12.39
N ILE A 155 -8.30 0.53 -11.51
CA ILE A 155 -7.87 0.95 -10.18
C ILE A 155 -7.31 -0.24 -9.38
N LEU A 156 -8.08 -1.33 -9.29
CA LEU A 156 -7.64 -2.52 -8.55
C LEU A 156 -6.41 -3.17 -9.20
N GLY A 157 -6.36 -3.20 -10.53
CA GLY A 157 -5.19 -3.72 -11.24
C GLY A 157 -3.92 -2.89 -10.99
N VAL A 158 -4.04 -1.56 -10.99
CA VAL A 158 -2.92 -0.65 -10.71
C VAL A 158 -2.46 -0.81 -9.27
N ALA A 159 -3.38 -0.77 -8.30
CA ALA A 159 -3.06 -0.89 -6.87
C ALA A 159 -2.32 -2.21 -6.55
N VAL A 160 -2.76 -3.32 -7.15
CA VAL A 160 -2.09 -4.63 -7.00
C VAL A 160 -0.64 -4.61 -7.49
N ILE A 161 -0.38 -4.01 -8.66
CA ILE A 161 0.98 -3.92 -9.22
C ILE A 161 1.83 -2.95 -8.39
N GLU A 162 1.23 -1.85 -7.95
CA GLU A 162 1.87 -0.85 -7.10
C GLU A 162 2.39 -1.47 -5.80
N ASP A 163 1.61 -2.33 -5.12
CA ASP A 163 2.04 -3.02 -3.89
C ASP A 163 3.35 -3.79 -4.11
N ILE A 164 3.50 -4.49 -5.24
CA ILE A 164 4.73 -5.22 -5.58
C ILE A 164 5.90 -4.26 -5.81
N ILE A 165 5.65 -3.15 -6.53
CA ILE A 165 6.67 -2.12 -6.80
C ILE A 165 7.15 -1.51 -5.48
N ILE A 166 6.23 -1.11 -4.61
CA ILE A 166 6.53 -0.48 -3.31
C ILE A 166 7.36 -1.42 -2.42
N ILE A 167 6.97 -2.70 -2.30
CA ILE A 167 7.72 -3.68 -1.50
C ILE A 167 9.12 -3.91 -2.08
N SER A 168 9.24 -3.97 -3.41
CA SER A 168 10.54 -4.10 -4.06
C SER A 168 11.43 -2.86 -3.84
N MET A 169 10.86 -1.66 -3.93
CA MET A 169 11.56 -0.40 -3.64
C MET A 169 11.95 -0.31 -2.17
N LEU A 170 11.07 -0.74 -1.23
CA LEU A 170 11.37 -0.78 0.20
C LEU A 170 12.57 -1.69 0.47
N ALA A 171 12.58 -2.90 -0.12
CA ALA A 171 13.69 -3.82 0.02
C ALA A 171 15.03 -3.21 -0.45
N ILE A 172 15.01 -2.49 -1.58
CA ILE A 172 16.17 -1.79 -2.10
C ILE A 172 16.60 -0.67 -1.13
N LEU A 173 15.67 0.17 -0.68
CA LEU A 173 15.98 1.28 0.22
C LEU A 173 16.56 0.79 1.55
N GLN A 174 16.00 -0.25 2.13
CA GLN A 174 16.50 -0.83 3.38
C GLN A 174 17.89 -1.45 3.21
N SER A 175 18.12 -2.19 2.11
CA SER A 175 19.41 -2.77 1.79
C SER A 175 20.49 -1.69 1.58
N VAL A 176 20.14 -0.61 0.89
CA VAL A 176 21.04 0.54 0.70
C VAL A 176 21.32 1.28 2.02
N ALA A 177 20.29 1.51 2.81
CA ALA A 177 20.38 2.21 4.09
C ALA A 177 21.23 1.44 5.11
N SER A 178 21.11 0.10 5.15
CA SER A 178 21.88 -0.77 6.04
C SER A 178 23.40 -0.79 5.74
N THR A 179 23.80 -0.45 4.50
CA THR A 179 25.21 -0.39 4.11
C THR A 179 25.93 0.91 4.53
N GLY A 180 25.19 1.93 4.94
CA GLY A 180 25.69 3.19 5.51
C GLY A 180 26.47 4.12 4.53
N ASN A 181 26.72 3.69 3.30
CA ASN A 181 27.47 4.45 2.30
C ASN A 181 26.83 4.37 0.90
N LEU A 182 26.50 5.52 0.33
CA LEU A 182 25.96 5.66 -1.02
C LEU A 182 27.03 5.53 -2.11
N SER A 183 28.02 4.64 -1.96
CA SER A 183 28.97 4.42 -3.04
C SER A 183 28.29 3.64 -4.18
N ALA A 184 28.57 3.99 -5.42
CA ALA A 184 27.96 3.35 -6.61
C ALA A 184 28.13 1.82 -6.60
N THR A 185 29.27 1.33 -6.12
CA THR A 185 29.55 -0.12 -6.01
C THR A 185 28.63 -0.80 -4.99
N LYS A 186 28.47 -0.21 -3.80
CA LYS A 186 27.59 -0.77 -2.75
C LYS A 186 26.12 -0.71 -3.14
N LEU A 187 25.70 0.39 -3.79
CA LEU A 187 24.37 0.51 -4.40
C LEU A 187 24.12 -0.62 -5.40
N GLY A 188 25.08 -0.85 -6.32
CA GLY A 188 24.98 -1.91 -7.30
C GLY A 188 24.88 -3.29 -6.66
N VAL A 189 25.67 -3.57 -5.62
CA VAL A 189 25.59 -4.83 -4.86
C VAL A 189 24.24 -4.98 -4.15
N SER A 190 23.76 -3.94 -3.45
CA SER A 190 22.46 -3.99 -2.75
C SER A 190 21.31 -4.24 -3.72
N ILE A 191 21.24 -3.49 -4.82
CA ILE A 191 20.22 -3.68 -5.85
C ILE A 191 20.36 -5.09 -6.47
N GLY A 192 21.57 -5.51 -6.79
CA GLY A 192 21.85 -6.85 -7.33
C GLY A 192 21.40 -7.96 -6.38
N THR A 193 21.64 -7.83 -5.07
CA THR A 193 21.21 -8.80 -4.06
C THR A 193 19.67 -8.91 -4.00
N VAL A 194 18.97 -7.77 -3.98
CA VAL A 194 17.51 -7.77 -3.97
C VAL A 194 16.94 -8.39 -5.24
N LEU A 195 17.47 -8.00 -6.41
CA LEU A 195 17.04 -8.57 -7.69
C LEU A 195 17.35 -10.06 -7.79
N ALA A 196 18.50 -10.50 -7.31
CA ALA A 196 18.87 -11.91 -7.25
C ALA A 196 17.93 -12.71 -6.32
N PHE A 197 17.57 -12.14 -5.16
CA PHE A 197 16.59 -12.75 -4.26
C PHE A 197 15.23 -12.90 -4.95
N ILE A 198 14.70 -11.81 -5.54
CA ILE A 198 13.41 -11.83 -6.23
C ILE A 198 13.44 -12.84 -7.39
N ALA A 199 14.51 -12.84 -8.20
CA ALA A 199 14.68 -13.79 -9.30
C ALA A 199 14.76 -15.24 -8.79
N GLY A 200 15.52 -15.51 -7.72
CA GLY A 200 15.60 -16.82 -7.08
C GLY A 200 14.25 -17.30 -6.57
N VAL A 201 13.51 -16.44 -5.89
CA VAL A 201 12.15 -16.72 -5.41
C VAL A 201 11.22 -17.02 -6.59
N ILE A 202 11.24 -16.23 -7.64
CA ILE A 202 10.37 -16.44 -8.81
C ILE A 202 10.77 -17.70 -9.59
N ILE A 203 12.05 -17.95 -9.83
CA ILE A 203 12.53 -19.06 -10.68
C ILE A 203 12.48 -20.40 -9.93
N ILE A 204 13.00 -20.43 -8.71
CA ILE A 204 13.11 -21.66 -7.90
C ILE A 204 11.83 -21.83 -7.06
N GLY A 205 11.45 -20.78 -6.33
CA GLY A 205 10.31 -20.79 -5.42
C GLY A 205 9.00 -21.13 -6.12
N SER A 206 8.72 -20.56 -7.31
CA SER A 206 7.50 -20.86 -8.05
C SER A 206 7.34 -22.31 -8.50
N LYS A 207 8.43 -23.05 -8.57
CA LYS A 207 8.42 -24.48 -8.94
C LYS A 207 8.38 -25.42 -7.73
N THR A 208 8.93 -24.98 -6.59
CA THR A 208 9.09 -25.82 -5.40
C THR A 208 7.99 -25.63 -4.38
N ILE A 209 7.71 -24.38 -4.01
CA ILE A 209 6.77 -24.04 -2.93
C ILE A 209 5.32 -24.43 -3.26
N PRO A 210 4.76 -24.10 -4.45
CA PRO A 210 3.41 -24.53 -4.79
C PRO A 210 3.25 -26.06 -4.77
N LYS A 211 4.25 -26.79 -5.28
CA LYS A 211 4.24 -28.27 -5.27
C LYS A 211 4.26 -28.83 -3.84
N PHE A 212 5.07 -28.25 -2.96
CA PHE A 212 5.12 -28.64 -1.55
C PHE A 212 3.76 -28.38 -0.88
N VAL A 213 3.18 -27.19 -1.06
CA VAL A 213 1.87 -26.84 -0.50
C VAL A 213 0.74 -27.71 -1.08
N ASP A 214 0.78 -28.00 -2.39
CA ASP A 214 -0.15 -28.92 -3.04
C ASP A 214 -0.03 -30.36 -2.49
N TYR A 215 1.20 -30.81 -2.21
CA TYR A 215 1.44 -32.13 -1.62
C TYR A 215 0.84 -32.23 -0.22
N VAL A 216 1.09 -31.19 0.63
CA VAL A 216 0.50 -31.11 1.96
C VAL A 216 -1.04 -31.00 1.88
N GLY A 217 -1.55 -30.20 0.93
CA GLY A 217 -2.99 -30.03 0.75
C GLY A 217 -3.75 -31.32 0.39
N LYS A 218 -3.08 -32.29 -0.25
CA LYS A 218 -3.67 -33.60 -0.55
C LYS A 218 -4.01 -34.44 0.68
N THR A 219 -3.41 -34.13 1.83
CA THR A 219 -3.70 -34.82 3.08
C THR A 219 -5.06 -34.48 3.64
N ASN A 220 -5.69 -33.40 3.15
CA ASN A 220 -6.95 -32.81 3.66
C ASN A 220 -6.92 -32.46 5.16
N GLN A 221 -5.72 -32.29 5.73
CA GLN A 221 -5.52 -31.92 7.13
C GLN A 221 -5.18 -30.42 7.21
N HIS A 222 -6.15 -29.64 7.73
CA HIS A 222 -6.01 -28.19 7.84
C HIS A 222 -4.86 -27.77 8.76
N ASP A 223 -4.65 -28.48 9.87
CA ASP A 223 -3.59 -28.19 10.83
C ASP A 223 -2.19 -28.32 10.19
N LEU A 224 -1.99 -29.40 9.43
CA LEU A 224 -0.73 -29.60 8.70
C LEU A 224 -0.52 -28.52 7.64
N LEU A 225 -1.59 -28.11 6.96
CA LEU A 225 -1.52 -27.07 5.94
C LEU A 225 -1.17 -25.70 6.54
N ILE A 226 -1.75 -25.34 7.70
CA ILE A 226 -1.41 -24.12 8.44
C ILE A 226 0.07 -24.09 8.79
N VAL A 227 0.57 -25.15 9.41
CA VAL A 227 1.98 -25.23 9.83
C VAL A 227 2.91 -25.13 8.61
N ALA A 228 2.56 -25.80 7.50
CA ALA A 228 3.36 -25.76 6.27
C ALA A 228 3.42 -24.34 5.66
N ILE A 229 2.28 -23.65 5.54
CA ILE A 229 2.27 -22.31 4.94
C ILE A 229 2.97 -21.27 5.83
N LEU A 230 2.81 -21.36 7.16
CA LEU A 230 3.53 -20.51 8.11
C LEU A 230 5.02 -20.83 8.10
N GLY A 231 5.40 -22.10 7.99
CA GLY A 231 6.79 -22.52 7.83
C GLY A 231 7.45 -21.90 6.58
N VAL A 232 6.72 -21.83 5.46
CA VAL A 232 7.18 -21.17 4.24
C VAL A 232 7.28 -19.65 4.46
N ALA A 233 6.28 -19.03 5.11
CA ALA A 233 6.27 -17.60 5.38
C ALA A 233 7.48 -17.18 6.22
N PHE A 234 7.66 -17.80 7.39
CA PHE A 234 8.78 -17.50 8.27
C PHE A 234 10.13 -17.94 7.69
N GLY A 235 10.17 -19.06 6.96
CA GLY A 235 11.39 -19.54 6.30
C GLY A 235 11.92 -18.57 5.24
N LEU A 236 11.06 -18.07 4.35
CA LEU A 236 11.46 -17.05 3.37
C LEU A 236 11.79 -15.71 4.03
N SER A 237 11.06 -15.33 5.09
CA SER A 237 11.38 -14.13 5.88
C SER A 237 12.76 -14.22 6.53
N PHE A 238 13.12 -15.40 7.07
CA PHE A 238 14.42 -15.66 7.64
C PHE A 238 15.54 -15.62 6.59
N ILE A 239 15.32 -16.22 5.41
CA ILE A 239 16.30 -16.14 4.31
C ILE A 239 16.51 -14.68 3.87
N ALA A 240 15.43 -13.88 3.76
CA ALA A 240 15.54 -12.47 3.44
C ALA A 240 16.34 -11.70 4.50
N TYR A 241 16.10 -11.98 5.79
CA TYR A 241 16.85 -11.40 6.91
C TYR A 241 18.35 -11.68 6.83
N GLU A 242 18.74 -12.94 6.60
CA GLU A 242 20.16 -13.37 6.49
C GLU A 242 20.91 -12.64 5.36
N ILE A 243 20.23 -12.30 4.27
CA ILE A 243 20.82 -11.54 3.14
C ILE A 243 20.60 -10.03 3.27
N ARG A 244 20.22 -9.56 4.46
CA ARG A 244 19.98 -8.15 4.81
C ARG A 244 18.85 -7.50 4.00
N ILE A 245 17.86 -8.27 3.62
CA ILE A 245 16.59 -7.79 3.06
C ILE A 245 15.53 -7.82 4.18
N SER A 246 14.50 -6.99 4.07
CA SER A 246 13.40 -6.96 5.04
C SER A 246 12.71 -8.32 5.18
N VAL A 247 12.44 -8.74 6.41
CA VAL A 247 11.61 -9.92 6.72
C VAL A 247 10.23 -9.82 6.07
N ALA A 248 9.68 -8.60 6.01
CA ALA A 248 8.42 -8.27 5.36
C ALA A 248 8.40 -8.63 3.87
N THR A 249 9.51 -8.36 3.16
CA THR A 249 9.68 -8.72 1.74
C THR A 249 9.67 -10.24 1.55
N GLY A 250 10.39 -10.97 2.42
CA GLY A 250 10.40 -12.44 2.38
C GLY A 250 9.00 -13.03 2.58
N ALA A 251 8.26 -12.52 3.56
CA ALA A 251 6.89 -12.92 3.84
C ALA A 251 5.94 -12.66 2.67
N PHE A 252 6.01 -11.48 2.06
CA PHE A 252 5.21 -11.13 0.90
C PHE A 252 5.43 -12.10 -0.26
N PHE A 253 6.68 -12.34 -0.63
CA PHE A 253 6.98 -13.28 -1.73
C PHE A 253 6.62 -14.73 -1.38
N ALA A 254 6.68 -15.14 -0.11
CA ALA A 254 6.15 -16.43 0.33
C ALA A 254 4.65 -16.54 0.01
N GLY A 255 3.88 -15.48 0.31
CA GLY A 255 2.46 -15.40 -0.03
C GLY A 255 2.20 -15.49 -1.53
N VAL A 256 2.94 -14.72 -2.34
CA VAL A 256 2.86 -14.75 -3.82
C VAL A 256 3.10 -16.16 -4.37
N LEU A 257 4.07 -16.89 -3.82
CA LEU A 257 4.36 -18.27 -4.25
C LEU A 257 3.25 -19.25 -3.86
N ILE A 258 2.68 -19.11 -2.67
CA ILE A 258 1.57 -19.95 -2.23
C ILE A 258 0.29 -19.66 -3.02
N ALA A 259 0.12 -18.43 -3.51
CA ALA A 259 -0.98 -18.05 -4.39
C ALA A 259 -1.00 -18.86 -5.71
N GLU A 260 0.14 -19.40 -6.14
CA GLU A 260 0.24 -20.26 -7.34
C GLU A 260 -0.14 -21.73 -7.08
N SER A 261 -0.37 -22.13 -5.81
CA SER A 261 -0.76 -23.51 -5.47
C SER A 261 -2.22 -23.79 -5.88
N LYS A 262 -2.51 -25.06 -6.17
CA LYS A 262 -3.87 -25.53 -6.51
C LYS A 262 -4.83 -25.41 -5.32
N VAL A 263 -4.30 -25.48 -4.11
CA VAL A 263 -5.07 -25.36 -2.85
C VAL A 263 -5.12 -23.92 -2.33
N HIS A 264 -4.75 -22.93 -3.16
CA HIS A 264 -4.75 -21.50 -2.82
C HIS A 264 -6.06 -21.01 -2.17
N ALA A 265 -7.21 -21.43 -2.67
CA ALA A 265 -8.49 -21.00 -2.12
C ALA A 265 -8.66 -21.47 -0.66
N VAL A 266 -8.22 -22.69 -0.34
CA VAL A 266 -8.26 -23.25 1.02
C VAL A 266 -7.22 -22.55 1.90
N THR A 267 -6.00 -22.39 1.42
CA THR A 267 -4.94 -21.69 2.17
C THR A 267 -5.33 -20.26 2.51
N LYS A 268 -5.97 -19.54 1.59
CA LYS A 268 -6.46 -18.17 1.83
C LYS A 268 -7.51 -18.14 2.93
N VAL A 269 -8.49 -19.03 2.89
CA VAL A 269 -9.55 -19.11 3.93
C VAL A 269 -8.96 -19.38 5.32
N ILE A 270 -7.99 -20.28 5.40
CA ILE A 270 -7.34 -20.64 6.66
C ILE A 270 -6.42 -19.53 7.18
N ALA A 271 -5.68 -18.86 6.30
CA ALA A 271 -4.72 -17.83 6.70
C ALA A 271 -5.38 -16.48 7.03
N THR A 272 -6.57 -16.16 6.50
CA THR A 272 -7.24 -14.88 6.72
C THR A 272 -7.51 -14.57 8.20
N PRO A 273 -8.08 -15.46 9.04
CA PRO A 273 -8.27 -15.17 10.45
C PRO A 273 -6.96 -14.91 11.21
N ILE A 274 -5.90 -15.63 10.84
CA ILE A 274 -4.57 -15.44 11.43
C ILE A 274 -4.05 -14.04 11.07
N LYS A 275 -4.16 -13.64 9.79
CA LYS A 275 -3.81 -12.30 9.34
C LYS A 275 -4.59 -11.24 10.11
N ASP A 276 -5.89 -11.38 10.25
CA ASP A 276 -6.74 -10.35 10.88
C ASP A 276 -6.35 -10.13 12.34
N MET A 277 -6.04 -11.19 13.08
CA MET A 277 -5.52 -11.11 14.45
C MET A 277 -4.15 -10.43 14.49
N PHE A 278 -3.20 -10.87 13.67
CA PHE A 278 -1.84 -10.30 13.67
C PHE A 278 -1.77 -8.91 13.03
N ALA A 279 -2.66 -8.59 12.10
CA ALA A 279 -2.82 -7.23 11.60
C ALA A 279 -3.25 -6.28 12.72
N ALA A 280 -4.22 -6.68 13.57
CA ALA A 280 -4.59 -5.89 14.74
C ALA A 280 -3.41 -5.66 15.68
N ILE A 281 -2.65 -6.73 15.99
CA ILE A 281 -1.44 -6.64 16.82
C ILE A 281 -0.41 -5.70 16.18
N PHE A 282 -0.15 -5.83 14.89
CA PHE A 282 0.77 -4.98 14.15
C PHE A 282 0.39 -3.51 14.24
N PHE A 283 -0.87 -3.16 13.88
CA PHE A 283 -1.30 -1.76 13.86
C PHE A 283 -1.37 -1.14 15.25
N VAL A 284 -1.77 -1.90 16.27
CA VAL A 284 -1.74 -1.43 17.66
C VAL A 284 -0.29 -1.23 18.13
N SER A 285 0.61 -2.17 17.84
CA SER A 285 2.02 -2.05 18.22
C SER A 285 2.70 -0.88 17.51
N VAL A 286 2.45 -0.70 16.21
CA VAL A 286 2.95 0.45 15.44
C VAL A 286 2.36 1.75 15.98
N GLY A 287 1.05 1.80 16.28
CA GLY A 287 0.41 2.94 16.90
C GLY A 287 1.01 3.29 18.27
N ALA A 288 1.31 2.27 19.08
CA ALA A 288 1.96 2.47 20.39
C ALA A 288 3.40 3.00 20.30
N LEU A 289 4.10 2.70 19.21
CA LEU A 289 5.43 3.24 18.92
C LEU A 289 5.40 4.69 18.40
N MET A 290 4.21 5.22 18.09
CA MET A 290 4.06 6.60 17.60
C MET A 290 4.05 7.59 18.75
N ASP A 291 5.01 8.50 18.77
CA ASP A 291 5.04 9.59 19.72
C ASP A 291 4.13 10.74 19.27
N ILE A 292 2.93 10.78 19.86
CA ILE A 292 1.92 11.81 19.55
C ILE A 292 2.34 13.20 20.05
N THR A 293 3.27 13.30 21.01
CA THR A 293 3.75 14.58 21.53
C THR A 293 4.51 15.38 20.46
N LEU A 294 5.02 14.67 19.41
CA LEU A 294 5.67 15.27 18.25
C LEU A 294 4.68 15.87 17.24
N LEU A 295 3.36 15.68 17.41
CA LEU A 295 2.35 16.15 16.46
C LEU A 295 2.50 17.64 16.06
N PRO A 296 2.74 18.58 16.98
CA PRO A 296 2.93 19.99 16.62
C PRO A 296 4.11 20.22 15.67
N THR A 297 5.13 19.36 15.71
CA THR A 297 6.34 19.51 14.87
C THR A 297 6.15 19.06 13.44
N PHE A 298 5.26 18.08 13.20
CA PHE A 298 5.08 17.49 11.88
C PHE A 298 3.69 17.68 11.25
N ILE A 299 2.70 18.27 11.94
CA ILE A 299 1.33 18.41 11.41
C ILE A 299 1.31 19.24 10.11
N VAL A 300 2.04 20.35 10.05
CA VAL A 300 2.11 21.19 8.85
C VAL A 300 2.84 20.45 7.71
N PRO A 301 4.03 19.88 7.93
CA PRO A 301 4.67 18.99 6.93
C PRO A 301 3.78 17.84 6.45
N ALA A 302 3.03 17.20 7.35
CA ALA A 302 2.11 16.12 6.99
C ALA A 302 1.00 16.61 6.05
N LEU A 303 0.38 17.75 6.34
CA LEU A 303 -0.66 18.35 5.47
C LEU A 303 -0.10 18.74 4.09
N VAL A 304 1.10 19.29 4.04
CA VAL A 304 1.81 19.57 2.78
C VAL A 304 2.02 18.29 1.98
N LEU A 305 2.55 17.24 2.62
CA LEU A 305 2.81 15.96 1.95
C LEU A 305 1.53 15.27 1.50
N ILE A 306 0.44 15.31 2.27
CA ILE A 306 -0.88 14.80 1.86
C ILE A 306 -1.34 15.53 0.60
N SER A 307 -1.30 16.86 0.59
CA SER A 307 -1.75 17.66 -0.54
C SER A 307 -0.92 17.38 -1.79
N VAL A 308 0.40 17.30 -1.62
CA VAL A 308 1.34 16.96 -2.70
C VAL A 308 1.12 15.54 -3.20
N SER A 309 0.92 14.57 -2.31
CA SER A 309 0.64 13.17 -2.67
C SER A 309 -0.63 13.08 -3.52
N ILE A 310 -1.74 13.68 -3.07
CA ILE A 310 -3.00 13.68 -3.80
C ILE A 310 -2.82 14.30 -5.19
N ALA A 311 -2.15 15.44 -5.29
CA ALA A 311 -1.92 16.13 -6.57
C ALA A 311 -0.99 15.31 -7.50
N ALA A 312 0.11 14.78 -6.97
CA ALA A 312 1.08 14.00 -7.72
C ALA A 312 0.46 12.69 -8.24
N LYS A 313 -0.21 11.93 -7.37
CA LYS A 313 -0.93 10.71 -7.76
C LYS A 313 -1.99 10.98 -8.81
N PHE A 314 -2.84 11.99 -8.58
CA PHE A 314 -3.84 12.38 -9.56
C PHE A 314 -3.22 12.68 -10.92
N LEU A 315 -2.18 13.49 -10.96
CA LEU A 315 -1.54 13.92 -12.21
C LEU A 315 -0.85 12.75 -12.93
N THR A 316 -0.06 11.96 -12.20
CA THR A 316 0.68 10.81 -12.77
C THR A 316 -0.28 9.75 -13.30
N VAL A 317 -1.30 9.37 -12.52
CA VAL A 317 -2.31 8.38 -12.95
C VAL A 317 -3.13 8.90 -14.12
N PHE A 318 -3.57 10.16 -14.09
CA PHE A 318 -4.34 10.75 -15.17
C PHE A 318 -3.55 10.79 -16.47
N LEU A 319 -2.33 11.31 -16.45
CA LEU A 319 -1.48 11.39 -17.63
C LEU A 319 -1.13 9.99 -18.16
N ALA A 320 -0.71 9.07 -17.29
CA ALA A 320 -0.41 7.71 -17.70
C ALA A 320 -1.64 6.99 -18.29
N SER A 321 -2.82 7.13 -17.70
CA SER A 321 -4.06 6.58 -18.24
C SER A 321 -4.39 7.14 -19.63
N ARG A 322 -4.16 8.44 -19.85
CA ARG A 322 -4.40 9.07 -21.16
C ARG A 322 -3.40 8.59 -22.22
N THR A 323 -2.12 8.40 -21.87
CA THR A 323 -1.13 7.85 -22.82
C THR A 323 -1.43 6.41 -23.21
N GLN A 324 -2.05 5.63 -22.31
CA GLN A 324 -2.48 4.25 -22.58
C GLN A 324 -3.82 4.16 -23.36
N GLY A 325 -4.36 5.29 -23.80
CA GLY A 325 -5.58 5.34 -24.62
C GLY A 325 -6.88 5.06 -23.85
N ILE A 326 -6.85 5.16 -22.52
CA ILE A 326 -8.06 5.03 -21.68
C ILE A 326 -8.95 6.26 -21.92
N SER A 327 -10.26 6.06 -21.94
CA SER A 327 -11.25 7.13 -22.14
C SER A 327 -11.08 8.24 -21.07
N MET A 328 -11.47 9.47 -21.41
CA MET A 328 -11.38 10.61 -20.49
C MET A 328 -12.14 10.33 -19.19
N ARG A 329 -13.33 9.74 -19.31
CA ARG A 329 -14.18 9.37 -18.17
C ARG A 329 -13.47 8.39 -17.24
N ASN A 330 -12.95 7.30 -17.78
CA ASN A 330 -12.27 6.29 -16.99
C ASN A 330 -10.90 6.77 -16.46
N SER A 331 -10.17 7.62 -17.21
CA SER A 331 -8.92 8.22 -16.73
C SER A 331 -9.13 9.13 -15.53
N LEU A 332 -10.20 9.95 -15.53
CA LEU A 332 -10.57 10.78 -14.37
C LEU A 332 -10.96 9.93 -13.16
N ARG A 333 -11.84 8.93 -13.37
CA ARG A 333 -12.28 8.04 -12.29
C ARG A 333 -11.10 7.28 -11.68
N THR A 334 -10.20 6.75 -12.52
CA THR A 334 -9.00 6.05 -12.07
C THR A 334 -8.07 6.99 -11.28
N ALA A 335 -7.83 8.21 -11.78
CA ALA A 335 -6.98 9.17 -11.13
C ALA A 335 -7.53 9.60 -9.75
N PHE A 336 -8.82 9.90 -9.65
CA PHE A 336 -9.44 10.20 -8.37
C PHE A 336 -9.50 9.00 -7.43
N GLY A 337 -9.69 7.78 -7.97
CA GLY A 337 -9.76 6.55 -7.19
C GLY A 337 -8.44 6.19 -6.50
N LEU A 338 -7.31 6.47 -7.15
CA LEU A 338 -5.97 6.16 -6.63
C LEU A 338 -5.33 7.35 -5.87
N SER A 339 -5.83 8.59 -6.02
CA SER A 339 -5.11 9.79 -5.58
C SER A 339 -5.03 9.98 -4.06
N SER A 340 -5.96 9.45 -3.27
CA SER A 340 -6.06 9.78 -1.85
C SER A 340 -5.91 8.62 -0.89
N SER A 341 -5.65 7.42 -1.37
CA SER A 341 -5.57 6.24 -0.52
C SER A 341 -4.15 6.02 0.01
N GLY A 342 -3.86 6.51 1.21
CA GLY A 342 -2.76 5.97 2.01
C GLY A 342 -3.15 4.59 2.56
N GLY A 343 -2.21 3.64 2.62
CA GLY A 343 -2.51 2.27 3.04
C GLY A 343 -1.61 1.79 4.18
N GLU A 344 -1.92 0.58 4.63
CA GLU A 344 -1.13 -0.14 5.63
C GLU A 344 0.33 -0.30 5.24
N LEU A 345 0.64 -0.45 3.95
CA LEU A 345 2.01 -0.53 3.45
C LEU A 345 2.81 0.78 3.68
N ALA A 346 2.15 1.95 3.75
CA ALA A 346 2.84 3.19 4.10
C ALA A 346 3.47 3.12 5.51
N LEU A 347 2.75 2.51 6.46
CA LEU A 347 3.27 2.28 7.82
C LEU A 347 4.40 1.25 7.83
N VAL A 348 4.31 0.21 7.01
CA VAL A 348 5.41 -0.77 6.83
C VAL A 348 6.64 -0.08 6.27
N VAL A 349 6.49 0.84 5.30
CA VAL A 349 7.59 1.64 4.75
C VAL A 349 8.22 2.52 5.83
N ALA A 350 7.41 3.27 6.59
CA ALA A 350 7.90 4.15 7.64
C ALA A 350 8.61 3.37 8.77
N LYS A 351 8.00 2.25 9.21
CA LYS A 351 8.62 1.32 10.17
C LYS A 351 9.93 0.77 9.63
N GLY A 352 9.96 0.36 8.36
CA GLY A 352 11.16 -0.17 7.72
C GLY A 352 12.35 0.80 7.74
N GLY A 353 12.09 2.10 7.61
CA GLY A 353 13.10 3.15 7.77
C GLY A 353 13.57 3.33 9.23
N ALA A 354 12.63 3.24 10.17
CA ALA A 354 12.93 3.31 11.61
C ALA A 354 13.74 2.09 12.10
N ASP A 355 13.41 0.89 11.62
CA ASP A 355 14.11 -0.36 12.00
C ASP A 355 15.57 -0.38 11.54
N VAL A 356 15.87 0.20 10.39
CA VAL A 356 17.26 0.39 9.91
C VAL A 356 17.97 1.57 10.59
N GLY A 357 17.23 2.38 11.36
CA GLY A 357 17.79 3.50 12.14
C GLY A 357 18.20 4.71 11.31
N VAL A 358 17.70 4.86 10.06
CA VAL A 358 18.08 5.95 9.16
C VAL A 358 17.04 7.06 9.07
N THR A 359 15.85 6.85 9.62
CA THR A 359 14.78 7.86 9.66
C THR A 359 14.63 8.47 11.04
N SER A 360 14.23 9.73 11.07
CA SER A 360 13.96 10.46 12.32
C SER A 360 12.70 9.92 13.01
N SER A 361 12.62 10.05 14.34
CA SER A 361 11.54 9.53 15.18
C SER A 361 10.15 10.05 14.82
N PHE A 362 10.04 11.24 14.21
CA PHE A 362 8.77 11.83 13.80
C PHE A 362 8.21 11.25 12.50
N ILE A 363 8.99 10.49 11.70
CA ILE A 363 8.55 9.97 10.40
C ILE A 363 7.41 8.96 10.56
N LEU A 364 7.54 8.01 11.48
CA LEU A 364 6.52 6.99 11.70
C LEU A 364 5.19 7.59 12.19
N PRO A 365 5.13 8.47 13.23
CA PRO A 365 3.89 9.14 13.64
C PRO A 365 3.32 10.04 12.53
N MET A 366 4.17 10.73 11.75
CA MET A 366 3.71 11.55 10.63
C MET A 366 3.03 10.72 9.54
N VAL A 367 3.63 9.61 9.12
CA VAL A 367 3.03 8.70 8.13
C VAL A 367 1.73 8.08 8.67
N GLY A 368 1.68 7.74 9.96
CA GLY A 368 0.47 7.27 10.61
C GLY A 368 -0.68 8.29 10.56
N ALA A 369 -0.40 9.54 10.91
CA ALA A 369 -1.37 10.62 10.81
C ALA A 369 -1.84 10.83 9.35
N MET A 370 -0.91 10.81 8.40
CA MET A 370 -1.21 10.90 6.97
C MET A 370 -2.11 9.76 6.50
N THR A 371 -1.83 8.53 6.91
CA THR A 371 -2.64 7.34 6.57
C THR A 371 -4.07 7.48 7.09
N ILE A 372 -4.24 7.93 8.33
CA ILE A 372 -5.57 8.17 8.92
C ILE A 372 -6.34 9.23 8.11
N ILE A 373 -5.72 10.38 7.87
CA ILE A 373 -6.36 11.51 7.17
C ILE A 373 -6.73 11.11 5.73
N THR A 374 -5.81 10.49 4.99
CA THR A 374 -6.07 10.09 3.60
C THR A 374 -7.16 9.01 3.51
N THR A 375 -7.20 8.07 4.46
CA THR A 375 -8.27 7.06 4.54
C THR A 375 -9.64 7.71 4.69
N PHE A 376 -9.78 8.75 5.53
CA PHE A 376 -11.02 9.51 5.65
C PHE A 376 -11.40 10.27 4.37
N ILE A 377 -10.43 10.76 3.62
CA ILE A 377 -10.64 11.54 2.39
C ILE A 377 -11.03 10.64 1.21
N THR A 378 -10.55 9.40 1.17
CA THR A 378 -10.70 8.47 0.03
C THR A 378 -12.15 8.30 -0.48
N PRO A 379 -13.19 8.05 0.37
CA PRO A 379 -14.57 7.90 -0.12
C PRO A 379 -15.09 9.14 -0.83
N TYR A 380 -14.70 10.31 -0.36
CA TYR A 380 -15.12 11.59 -0.96
C TYR A 380 -14.44 11.82 -2.30
N MET A 381 -13.15 11.49 -2.41
CA MET A 381 -12.40 11.62 -3.66
C MET A 381 -12.96 10.70 -4.74
N ILE A 382 -13.30 9.47 -4.42
CA ILE A 382 -13.94 8.53 -5.36
C ILE A 382 -15.29 9.11 -5.81
N LYS A 383 -16.17 9.50 -4.91
CA LYS A 383 -17.49 10.09 -5.25
C LYS A 383 -17.37 11.33 -6.12
N ILE A 384 -16.47 12.24 -5.77
CA ILE A 384 -16.20 13.47 -6.54
C ILE A 384 -15.69 13.11 -7.93
N GLY A 385 -14.76 12.16 -8.04
CA GLY A 385 -14.19 11.72 -9.30
C GLY A 385 -15.22 11.16 -10.27
N TRP A 386 -16.14 10.32 -9.78
CA TRP A 386 -17.26 9.80 -10.59
C TRP A 386 -18.18 10.94 -11.05
N LYS A 387 -18.59 11.82 -10.15
CA LYS A 387 -19.46 12.96 -10.47
C LYS A 387 -18.83 13.91 -11.51
N ILE A 388 -17.55 14.26 -11.33
CA ILE A 388 -16.83 15.14 -12.28
C ILE A 388 -16.70 14.46 -13.64
N ALA A 389 -16.30 13.18 -13.68
CA ALA A 389 -16.15 12.43 -14.92
C ALA A 389 -17.48 12.37 -15.71
N ASP A 390 -18.59 12.11 -15.02
CA ASP A 390 -19.91 12.04 -15.65
C ASP A 390 -20.39 13.42 -16.15
N THR A 391 -20.19 14.47 -15.38
CA THR A 391 -20.58 15.84 -15.76
C THR A 391 -19.80 16.35 -16.96
N LEU A 392 -18.48 16.11 -17.01
CA LEU A 392 -17.64 16.56 -18.13
C LEU A 392 -17.97 15.79 -19.42
N CYS A 393 -18.24 14.49 -19.30
CA CYS A 393 -18.54 13.67 -20.49
C CYS A 393 -19.97 13.85 -20.99
N SER A 394 -20.96 14.12 -20.15
CA SER A 394 -22.33 14.45 -20.59
C SER A 394 -22.38 15.80 -21.33
N ARG A 395 -21.64 16.81 -20.89
CA ARG A 395 -21.52 18.09 -21.62
C ARG A 395 -20.88 17.96 -22.99
N SER A 396 -19.90 17.07 -23.14
CA SER A 396 -19.23 16.79 -24.41
C SER A 396 -20.19 16.16 -25.43
N SER A 397 -21.07 15.25 -25.00
CA SER A 397 -22.08 14.64 -25.88
C SER A 397 -23.19 15.62 -26.31
N SER A 398 -23.61 16.52 -25.44
CA SER A 398 -24.60 17.56 -25.77
C SER A 398 -24.08 18.61 -26.75
N LEU A 399 -22.79 18.97 -26.66
CA LEU A 399 -22.13 19.87 -27.62
C LEU A 399 -21.92 19.23 -29.01
N SER A 400 -21.68 17.92 -29.06
CA SER A 400 -21.54 17.19 -30.33
C SER A 400 -22.88 16.98 -31.03
N SER A 401 -23.97 16.81 -30.30
CA SER A 401 -25.32 16.70 -30.86
C SER A 401 -25.85 18.06 -31.38
N SER A 402 -25.54 19.16 -30.70
CA SER A 402 -25.93 20.50 -31.17
C SER A 402 -25.14 20.97 -32.40
N SER A 403 -23.87 20.53 -32.54
CA SER A 403 -23.08 20.82 -33.76
C SER A 403 -23.45 19.96 -34.96
N SER A 404 -23.99 18.77 -34.79
CA SER A 404 -24.49 17.93 -35.89
C SER A 404 -25.86 18.39 -36.39
N SER A 405 -26.74 18.90 -35.58
CA SER A 405 -28.01 19.49 -35.97
C SER A 405 -27.87 20.86 -36.66
N ALA A 406 -26.82 21.63 -36.32
CA ALA A 406 -26.54 22.93 -36.99
C ALA A 406 -25.87 22.74 -38.38
N ASN A 407 -25.22 21.61 -38.64
CA ASN A 407 -24.50 21.36 -39.91
C ASN A 407 -25.37 20.74 -41.03
N ASN A 408 -26.61 20.31 -40.72
CA ASN A 408 -27.55 19.81 -41.71
C ASN A 408 -28.32 20.91 -42.43
N ASN A 409 -28.11 22.19 -42.08
CA ASN A 409 -28.84 23.33 -42.65
C ASN A 409 -27.99 24.36 -43.40
N LYS A 410 -26.71 24.04 -43.72
CA LYS A 410 -25.89 24.89 -44.60
C LYS A 410 -24.98 24.07 -45.51
N ASN A 411 -25.49 23.78 -46.69
CA ASN A 411 -24.69 23.42 -47.87
C ASN A 411 -23.70 24.56 -48.20
N ASN A 412 -22.46 24.16 -48.53
CA ASN A 412 -21.43 24.92 -49.24
C ASN A 412 -20.79 26.14 -48.53
N LYS A 413 -19.60 25.86 -47.97
CA LYS A 413 -18.40 26.63 -48.37
C LYS A 413 -17.15 26.03 -47.70
N LYS A 414 -16.17 25.68 -48.54
CA LYS A 414 -14.78 25.33 -48.14
C LYS A 414 -14.20 26.40 -47.21
N PHE A 415 -13.65 25.98 -46.08
CA PHE A 415 -12.54 26.67 -45.48
C PHE A 415 -11.62 25.66 -44.79
N SER A 416 -10.40 25.60 -45.31
CA SER A 416 -9.23 24.95 -44.75
C SER A 416 -8.74 25.70 -43.53
N GLY A 417 -8.35 24.99 -42.49
CA GLY A 417 -7.51 25.53 -41.44
C GLY A 417 -8.19 25.63 -40.09
N PHE A 418 -8.02 24.60 -39.30
CA PHE A 418 -7.72 24.75 -37.87
C PHE A 418 -7.47 23.33 -37.29
N ARG A 419 -6.22 22.91 -37.31
CA ARG A 419 -5.72 21.78 -36.50
C ARG A 419 -5.52 22.31 -35.10
N GLN A 420 -6.55 22.30 -34.28
CA GLN A 420 -6.39 22.45 -32.82
C GLN A 420 -7.49 21.70 -32.10
N PHE A 421 -7.09 21.00 -31.00
CA PHE A 421 -7.94 20.24 -30.06
C PHE A 421 -8.51 18.88 -30.52
N ARG A 422 -7.60 17.93 -30.82
CA ARG A 422 -7.92 16.49 -30.84
C ARG A 422 -7.95 15.84 -29.44
N PHE A 423 -7.81 16.59 -28.36
CA PHE A 423 -7.76 16.05 -26.99
C PHE A 423 -9.12 15.66 -26.40
N PHE A 424 -10.23 16.17 -26.93
CA PHE A 424 -11.58 15.95 -26.37
C PHE A 424 -12.45 14.94 -27.13
N LYS A 425 -11.93 14.18 -28.06
CA LYS A 425 -12.73 13.35 -28.97
C LYS A 425 -12.93 11.89 -28.57
N LYS A 426 -12.67 11.48 -27.32
CA LYS A 426 -13.03 10.15 -26.80
C LYS A 426 -13.48 10.29 -25.34
N CYS A 427 -14.67 10.74 -25.09
CA CYS A 427 -15.44 10.41 -23.91
C CYS A 427 -16.04 9.01 -24.05
#